data_26323e670c78077443c11f93972c38d1
#
_entry.id   26323e670c78077443c11f93972c38d1
#
_cell.length_a   1.000
_cell.length_b   1.000
_cell.length_c   1.000
_cell.angle_alpha   90.00
_cell.angle_beta   90.00
_cell.angle_gamma   90.00
#
_symmetry.space_group_name_H-M   'P 1'
#
loop_
_entity.id
_entity.type
_entity.pdbx_description
1 polymer ?
#
loop_
_entity_poly.entity_id
_entity_poly.type
_entity_poly.pdbx_seq_one_letter_code
_entity_poly.pdbx_strand_id
1 'polypeptide(L)'
;MLFLAIFNYAPEDRNLVIERRAKGMDKDVGVTVKGEWFDISGHRIFRLFETEDDVHLASSIYNWTDIGVAEIIPVMETEKAMKFLRKTKKAQ
;
A
#
# COMPACT_ATOMS: atom_id res chain seq x y z
N MET A 1 -9.37 -7.14 -2.38
CA MET A 1 -9.41 -5.73 -2.80
C MET A 1 -8.02 -5.21 -3.05
N LEU A 2 -7.91 -4.27 -3.95
CA LEU A 2 -6.65 -3.62 -4.30
C LEU A 2 -6.49 -2.32 -3.52
N PHE A 3 -5.30 -2.10 -2.96
CA PHE A 3 -4.98 -0.92 -2.17
C PHE A 3 -3.67 -0.31 -2.60
N LEU A 4 -3.61 1.02 -2.53
CA LEU A 4 -2.36 1.76 -2.63
C LEU A 4 -2.00 2.28 -1.25
N ALA A 5 -0.86 1.86 -0.73
CA ALA A 5 -0.31 2.37 0.51
C ALA A 5 0.74 3.43 0.22
N ILE A 6 0.66 4.55 0.92
CA ILE A 6 1.67 5.60 0.91
C ILE A 6 2.24 5.68 2.32
N PHE A 7 3.47 5.25 2.49
CA PHE A 7 4.14 5.25 3.78
C PHE A 7 5.13 6.41 3.86
N ASN A 8 4.89 7.30 4.82
CA ASN A 8 5.74 8.47 5.08
C ASN A 8 6.52 8.25 6.36
N TYR A 9 7.81 8.53 6.35
CA TYR A 9 8.67 8.42 7.52
C TYR A 9 9.57 9.65 7.64
N ALA A 10 10.04 9.91 8.86
CA ALA A 10 10.93 11.03 9.12
C ALA A 10 12.34 10.75 8.58
N PRO A 11 13.10 11.79 8.17
CA PRO A 11 14.47 11.61 7.66
C PRO A 11 15.38 10.84 8.61
N GLU A 12 15.27 11.07 9.92
CA GLU A 12 16.06 10.38 10.94
C GLU A 12 15.75 8.88 11.03
N ASP A 13 14.59 8.44 10.54
CA ASP A 13 14.18 7.03 10.57
C ASP A 13 14.50 6.29 9.27
N ARG A 14 15.08 6.96 8.28
CA ARG A 14 15.37 6.38 6.97
C ARG A 14 16.17 5.08 7.07
N ASN A 15 17.24 5.09 7.84
CA ASN A 15 18.11 3.91 7.96
C ASN A 15 17.40 2.76 8.67
N LEU A 16 16.54 3.05 9.62
CA LEU A 16 15.73 2.04 10.30
C LEU A 16 14.72 1.40 9.36
N VAL A 17 14.09 2.19 8.49
CA VAL A 17 13.18 1.68 7.45
C VAL A 17 13.91 0.71 6.53
N ILE A 18 15.07 1.10 6.04
CA ILE A 18 15.91 0.27 5.15
C ILE A 18 16.32 -1.03 5.86
N GLU A 19 16.74 -0.93 7.11
CA GLU A 19 17.16 -2.09 7.91
C GLU A 19 16.03 -3.08 8.11
N ARG A 20 14.84 -2.63 8.49
CA ARG A 20 13.67 -3.50 8.69
C ARG A 20 13.30 -4.21 7.39
N ARG A 21 13.33 -3.49 6.28
CA ARG A 21 13.04 -4.06 4.98
C ARG A 21 14.07 -5.13 4.59
N ALA A 22 15.34 -4.87 4.82
CA ALA A 22 16.41 -5.83 4.56
C ALA A 22 16.24 -7.11 5.38
N LYS A 23 15.63 -7.02 6.56
CA LYS A 23 15.32 -8.18 7.40
C LYS A 23 14.03 -8.89 7.01
N GLY A 24 13.33 -8.42 5.96
CA GLY A 24 12.11 -9.04 5.48
C GLY A 24 10.85 -8.69 6.26
N MET A 25 10.87 -7.63 7.05
CA MET A 25 9.68 -7.19 7.80
C MET A 25 8.58 -6.63 6.92
N ASP A 26 8.87 -6.40 5.64
CA ASP A 26 7.90 -5.95 4.65
C ASP A 26 7.04 -7.09 4.08
N LYS A 27 7.33 -8.34 4.45
CA LYS A 27 6.62 -9.51 3.93
C LYS A 27 5.52 -9.94 4.89
N ASP A 28 4.31 -10.00 4.38
CA ASP A 28 3.14 -10.34 5.17
C ASP A 28 2.36 -11.49 4.54
N VAL A 29 1.84 -12.37 5.41
CA VAL A 29 0.94 -13.44 5.00
C VAL A 29 -0.42 -12.83 4.67
N GLY A 30 -1.04 -13.31 3.58
CA GLY A 30 -2.37 -12.85 3.17
C GLY A 30 -2.38 -11.53 2.42
N VAL A 31 -1.20 -10.99 2.11
CA VAL A 31 -1.04 -9.78 1.31
C VAL A 31 -0.20 -10.10 0.07
N THR A 32 -0.71 -9.76 -1.10
CA THR A 32 0.00 -9.95 -2.37
C THR A 32 0.46 -8.61 -2.90
N VAL A 33 1.77 -8.37 -2.88
CA VAL A 33 2.35 -7.12 -3.38
C VAL A 33 2.38 -7.18 -4.91
N LYS A 34 1.76 -6.19 -5.56
CA LYS A 34 1.73 -6.06 -7.02
C LYS A 34 2.83 -5.15 -7.55
N GLY A 35 3.29 -4.21 -6.75
CA GLY A 35 4.38 -3.31 -7.09
C GLY A 35 4.74 -2.44 -5.92
N GLU A 36 5.95 -1.93 -5.96
CA GLU A 36 6.42 -1.03 -4.92
C GLU A 36 7.42 -0.04 -5.51
N TRP A 37 7.34 1.20 -5.08
CA TRP A 37 8.20 2.27 -5.57
C TRP A 37 8.72 3.09 -4.42
N PHE A 38 9.99 3.41 -4.49
CA PHE A 38 10.65 4.31 -3.56
C PHE A 38 10.57 5.73 -4.11
N ASP A 39 10.13 6.69 -3.31
CA ASP A 39 10.13 8.09 -3.70
C ASP A 39 11.59 8.59 -3.81
N ILE A 40 12.02 8.92 -5.02
CA ILE A 40 13.40 9.36 -5.27
C ILE A 40 13.73 10.63 -4.48
N SER A 41 12.75 11.51 -4.27
CA SER A 41 12.94 12.72 -3.47
C SER A 41 13.04 12.43 -1.97
N GLY A 42 12.73 11.21 -1.55
CA GLY A 42 12.98 10.70 -0.21
C GLY A 42 11.74 10.60 0.67
N HIS A 43 11.83 9.71 1.64
CA HIS A 43 10.97 9.61 2.83
C HIS A 43 9.53 9.13 2.57
N ARG A 44 9.24 8.57 1.38
CA ARG A 44 7.97 7.89 1.10
C ARG A 44 8.19 6.60 0.34
N ILE A 45 7.33 5.61 0.61
CA ILE A 45 7.27 4.36 -0.14
C ILE A 45 5.84 4.17 -0.61
N PHE A 46 5.66 3.81 -1.88
CA PHE A 46 4.37 3.52 -2.48
C PHE A 46 4.27 2.02 -2.73
N ARG A 47 3.21 1.39 -2.24
CA ARG A 47 3.02 -0.05 -2.43
C ARG A 47 1.62 -0.33 -2.95
N LEU A 48 1.53 -1.03 -4.06
CA LEU A 48 0.28 -1.53 -4.60
C LEU A 48 0.14 -3.00 -4.17
N PHE A 49 -0.95 -3.35 -3.49
CA PHE A 49 -1.12 -4.70 -2.97
C PHE A 49 -2.58 -5.12 -2.92
N GLU A 50 -2.79 -6.43 -2.89
CA GLU A 50 -4.12 -7.03 -2.72
C GLU A 50 -4.21 -7.76 -1.39
N THR A 51 -5.36 -7.63 -0.72
CA THR A 51 -5.74 -8.44 0.42
C THR A 51 -7.28 -8.49 0.51
N GLU A 52 -7.79 -9.62 0.99
CA GLU A 52 -9.22 -9.81 1.20
C GLU A 52 -9.60 -9.72 2.68
N ASP A 53 -8.62 -9.68 3.57
CA ASP A 53 -8.79 -9.82 5.00
C ASP A 53 -8.32 -8.54 5.70
N ASP A 54 -9.23 -7.94 6.47
CA ASP A 54 -8.94 -6.74 7.26
C ASP A 54 -7.86 -6.97 8.33
N VAL A 55 -7.80 -8.18 8.88
CA VAL A 55 -6.77 -8.55 9.87
C VAL A 55 -5.39 -8.56 9.22
N HIS A 56 -5.26 -9.13 8.02
CA HIS A 56 -4.00 -9.12 7.29
C HIS A 56 -3.60 -7.70 6.90
N LEU A 57 -4.56 -6.87 6.50
CA LEU A 57 -4.31 -5.47 6.20
C LEU A 57 -3.77 -4.72 7.42
N ALA A 58 -4.45 -4.83 8.55
CA ALA A 58 -4.04 -4.17 9.78
C ALA A 58 -2.66 -4.66 10.25
N SER A 59 -2.42 -5.95 10.16
CA SER A 59 -1.15 -6.55 10.56
C SER A 59 0.01 -6.04 9.74
N SER A 60 -0.17 -5.92 8.42
CA SER A 60 0.89 -5.45 7.53
C SER A 60 1.28 -3.99 7.80
N ILE A 61 0.32 -3.17 8.20
CA ILE A 61 0.55 -1.76 8.51
C ILE A 61 1.15 -1.58 9.89
N TYR A 62 0.64 -2.34 10.88
CA TYR A 62 0.98 -2.18 12.29
C TYR A 62 2.49 -2.23 12.55
N ASN A 63 3.21 -3.09 11.83
CA ASN A 63 4.65 -3.25 12.00
C ASN A 63 5.47 -1.99 11.67
N TRP A 64 4.85 -0.99 11.07
CA TRP A 64 5.52 0.23 10.60
C TRP A 64 5.00 1.50 11.25
N THR A 65 3.92 1.42 12.02
CA THR A 65 3.28 2.63 12.59
C THR A 65 4.07 3.28 13.72
N ASP A 66 5.10 2.63 14.22
CA ASP A 66 5.99 3.19 15.23
C ASP A 66 7.01 4.18 14.63
N ILE A 67 7.27 4.10 13.32
CA ILE A 67 8.29 4.94 12.67
C ILE A 67 7.75 5.79 11.52
N GLY A 68 6.47 5.69 11.22
CA GLY A 68 5.89 6.45 10.13
C GLY A 68 4.39 6.40 10.11
N VAL A 69 3.82 7.02 9.09
CA VAL A 69 2.38 7.08 8.86
C VAL A 69 2.05 6.44 7.53
N ALA A 70 1.13 5.49 7.54
CA ALA A 70 0.64 4.85 6.33
C ALA A 70 -0.74 5.40 5.96
N GLU A 71 -0.87 5.88 4.75
CA GLU A 71 -2.15 6.20 4.14
C GLU A 71 -2.55 5.04 3.24
N ILE A 72 -3.74 4.49 3.44
CA ILE A 72 -4.23 3.34 2.69
C ILE A 72 -5.41 3.76 1.85
N ILE A 73 -5.27 3.63 0.53
CA ILE A 73 -6.27 4.08 -0.43
C ILE A 73 -6.81 2.86 -1.17
N PRO A 74 -8.11 2.51 -1.03
CA PRO A 74 -8.70 1.50 -1.90
C PRO A 74 -8.72 2.01 -3.33
N VAL A 75 -8.26 1.19 -4.27
CA VAL A 75 -8.16 1.58 -5.66
C VAL A 75 -8.78 0.52 -6.56
N MET A 76 -9.12 0.94 -7.77
CA MET A 76 -9.63 0.06 -8.82
C MET A 76 -8.92 0.41 -10.11
N GLU A 77 -8.59 -0.60 -10.91
CA GLU A 77 -8.03 -0.34 -12.23
C GLU A 77 -9.00 0.52 -13.05
N THR A 78 -8.45 1.52 -13.74
CA THR A 78 -9.27 2.48 -14.50
C THR A 78 -10.16 1.80 -15.53
N GLU A 79 -9.67 0.78 -16.23
CA GLU A 79 -10.48 0.05 -17.22
C GLU A 79 -11.68 -0.64 -16.57
N LYS A 80 -11.48 -1.25 -15.40
CA LYS A 80 -12.57 -1.88 -14.65
C LYS A 80 -13.59 -0.84 -14.22
N ALA A 81 -13.12 0.30 -13.73
CA ALA A 81 -13.96 1.43 -13.33
C ALA A 81 -14.77 1.97 -14.52
N MET A 82 -14.13 2.12 -15.68
CA MET A 82 -14.79 2.62 -16.87
C MET A 82 -15.90 1.68 -17.38
N LYS A 83 -15.68 0.38 -17.30
CA LYS A 83 -16.71 -0.61 -17.64
C LYS A 83 -17.92 -0.48 -16.74
N PHE A 84 -17.70 -0.37 -15.44
CA PHE A 84 -18.76 -0.17 -14.46
C PHE A 84 -19.51 1.12 -14.70
N LEU A 85 -18.81 2.22 -14.89
CA LEU A 85 -19.42 3.55 -15.10
C LEU A 85 -20.21 3.63 -16.39
N ARG A 86 -19.73 3.05 -17.48
CA ARG A 86 -20.47 2.98 -18.75
C ARG A 86 -21.76 2.17 -18.60
N LYS A 87 -21.69 1.04 -17.89
CA LYS A 87 -22.87 0.20 -17.64
C LYS A 87 -23.90 0.95 -16.80
N THR A 88 -23.48 1.65 -15.76
CA THR A 88 -24.35 2.47 -14.92
C THR A 88 -24.99 3.61 -15.72
N LYS A 89 -24.21 4.29 -16.56
CA LYS A 89 -24.71 5.38 -17.40
C LYS A 89 -25.76 4.89 -18.40
N LYS A 90 -25.55 3.71 -18.98
CA LYS A 90 -26.52 3.10 -19.90
C LYS A 90 -27.84 2.70 -19.21
N ALA A 91 -27.78 2.37 -17.94
CA ALA A 91 -28.94 2.01 -17.15
C ALA A 91 -29.80 3.21 -16.73
N GLN A 92 -29.26 4.40 -16.89
CA GLN A 92 -29.95 5.66 -16.63
C GLN A 92 -30.61 6.18 -17.91
#